data_61ceb0107546a3156e8581f65c6a7a29
#
_entry.id   61ceb0107546a3156e8581f65c6a7a29
#
_cell.length_a   1.000
_cell.length_b   1.000
_cell.length_c   1.000
_cell.angle_alpha   90.00
_cell.angle_beta   90.00
_cell.angle_gamma   90.00
#
_symmetry.space_group_name_H-M   'P 1'
#
loop_
_entity.id
_entity.type
_entity.pdbx_description
1 polymer ?
#
loop_
_entity_poly.entity_id
_entity_poly.type
_entity_poly.pdbx_seq_one_letter_code
_entity_poly.pdbx_strand_id
1 'polypeptide(L)'
;MSLVFVISPPRAGSTLLQRMMGAHSEVFTHPEPHLISPIAHLGVYGNVDKAPYDHINAAEAIKAFIDDLPNKQQDYLDALRAYTDTMYGRMLSTSSSSLFLDKTPANALVLPFLQRLYPDAKYVVLTRHPLAVFSSYANSFFNGDWQAAHEFNPILERYVPAMARFIRERPVPL
;
A
#
# COMPACT_ATOMS: atom_id res chain seq x y z
N MET A 1 11.05 5.27 -14.50
CA MET A 1 10.30 6.01 -13.47
C MET A 1 10.82 5.58 -12.11
N SER A 2 11.13 6.52 -11.23
CA SER A 2 11.54 6.21 -9.86
C SER A 2 10.32 6.30 -8.93
N LEU A 3 10.13 5.30 -8.07
CA LEU A 3 9.03 5.24 -7.11
C LEU A 3 9.53 5.33 -5.67
N VAL A 4 8.80 6.07 -4.86
CA VAL A 4 8.96 6.09 -3.39
C VAL A 4 7.61 5.76 -2.75
N PHE A 5 7.62 4.82 -1.81
CA PHE A 5 6.45 4.50 -1.00
C PHE A 5 6.64 4.99 0.43
N VAL A 6 5.71 5.79 0.93
CA VAL A 6 5.63 6.15 2.35
C VAL A 6 4.73 5.15 3.06
N ILE A 7 5.34 4.32 3.89
CA ILE A 7 4.69 3.27 4.65
C ILE A 7 4.42 3.75 6.07
N SER A 8 3.16 3.82 6.44
CA SER A 8 2.73 4.28 7.77
C SER A 8 1.33 3.77 8.13
N PRO A 9 1.00 3.68 9.42
CA PRO A 9 -0.41 3.58 9.79
C PRO A 9 -1.12 4.91 9.48
N PRO A 10 -2.44 4.90 9.33
CA PRO A 10 -3.20 6.14 9.29
C PRO A 10 -2.96 6.96 10.56
N ARG A 11 -3.05 8.28 10.48
CA ARG A 11 -2.85 9.22 11.62
C ARG A 11 -1.43 9.26 12.21
N ALA A 12 -0.44 8.67 11.56
CA ALA A 12 0.97 8.77 11.98
C ALA A 12 1.64 10.12 11.63
N GLY A 13 1.00 10.97 10.85
CA GLY A 13 1.58 12.21 10.33
C GLY A 13 2.08 12.11 8.89
N SER A 14 1.75 11.02 8.19
CA SER A 14 2.23 10.76 6.82
C SER A 14 1.79 11.81 5.80
N THR A 15 0.66 12.48 6.01
CA THR A 15 0.24 13.60 5.15
C THR A 15 1.17 14.81 5.28
N LEU A 16 1.67 15.10 6.49
CA LEU A 16 2.67 16.14 6.69
C LEU A 16 3.99 15.76 6.00
N LEU A 17 4.47 14.53 6.24
CA LEU A 17 5.68 14.01 5.59
C LEU A 17 5.54 14.05 4.06
N GLN A 18 4.41 13.61 3.51
CA GLN A 18 4.12 13.68 2.08
C GLN A 18 4.24 15.10 1.52
N ARG A 19 3.68 16.09 2.22
CA ARG A 19 3.76 17.50 1.81
C ARG A 19 5.18 18.04 1.88
N MET A 20 5.94 17.67 2.91
CA MET A 20 7.34 18.05 3.04
C MET A 20 8.19 17.48 1.91
N MET A 21 8.04 16.19 1.61
CA MET A 21 8.77 15.55 0.50
C MET A 21 8.32 16.07 -0.85
N GLY A 22 7.02 16.30 -1.05
CA GLY A 22 6.44 16.86 -2.27
C GLY A 22 6.75 18.35 -2.50
N ALA A 23 7.37 19.04 -1.56
CA ALA A 23 7.91 20.39 -1.75
C ALA A 23 9.21 20.40 -2.57
N HIS A 24 9.85 19.23 -2.74
CA HIS A 24 11.04 19.11 -3.58
C HIS A 24 10.65 19.06 -5.06
N SER A 25 11.34 19.81 -5.93
CA SER A 25 11.02 19.92 -7.36
C SER A 25 11.03 18.58 -8.12
N GLU A 26 11.86 17.64 -7.70
CA GLU A 26 11.95 16.31 -8.32
C GLU A 26 10.88 15.32 -7.84
N VAL A 27 10.07 15.67 -6.85
CA VAL A 27 9.09 14.78 -6.23
C VAL A 27 7.67 15.21 -6.58
N PHE A 28 6.97 14.37 -7.33
CA PHE A 28 5.54 14.49 -7.54
C PHE A 28 4.79 13.57 -6.57
N THR A 29 3.69 14.05 -6.03
CA THR A 29 2.81 13.24 -5.17
C THR A 29 1.35 13.57 -5.43
N HIS A 30 0.49 12.57 -5.26
CA HIS A 30 -0.97 12.68 -5.35
C HIS A 30 -1.62 12.18 -4.06
N PRO A 31 -2.73 12.75 -3.60
CA PRO A 31 -3.46 12.20 -2.46
C PRO A 31 -3.84 10.73 -2.69
N GLU A 32 -3.38 9.87 -1.83
CA GLU A 32 -3.69 8.44 -1.66
C GLU A 32 -4.27 7.73 -2.91
N PRO A 33 -3.44 7.31 -3.90
CA PRO A 33 -3.95 6.75 -5.16
C PRO A 33 -4.74 5.44 -4.99
N HIS A 34 -4.49 4.68 -3.92
CA HIS A 34 -5.12 3.37 -3.65
C HIS A 34 -5.00 2.34 -4.80
N LEU A 35 -3.93 2.38 -5.59
CA LEU A 35 -3.75 1.45 -6.72
C LEU A 35 -3.30 0.06 -6.26
N ILE A 36 -2.47 -0.02 -5.22
CA ILE A 36 -1.77 -1.26 -4.82
C ILE A 36 -2.68 -2.21 -4.05
N SER A 37 -3.42 -1.70 -3.04
CA SER A 37 -4.25 -2.57 -2.19
C SER A 37 -5.31 -3.37 -2.95
N PRO A 38 -6.08 -2.79 -3.89
CA PRO A 38 -7.06 -3.57 -4.65
C PRO A 38 -6.43 -4.69 -5.48
N ILE A 39 -5.31 -4.43 -6.16
CA ILE A 39 -4.66 -5.45 -6.99
C ILE A 39 -3.98 -6.56 -6.16
N ALA A 40 -3.61 -6.28 -4.90
CA ALA A 40 -3.13 -7.30 -3.97
C ALA A 40 -4.23 -8.33 -3.63
N HIS A 41 -5.50 -7.98 -3.80
CA HIS A 41 -6.66 -8.80 -3.44
C HIS A 41 -7.39 -9.42 -4.65
N LEU A 42 -6.70 -9.57 -5.77
CA LEU A 42 -7.26 -10.21 -6.98
C LEU A 42 -7.29 -11.75 -6.92
N GLY A 43 -7.01 -12.35 -5.77
CA GLY A 43 -7.13 -13.79 -5.54
C GLY A 43 -5.80 -14.56 -5.50
N VAL A 44 -4.70 -13.98 -5.98
CA VAL A 44 -3.35 -14.62 -5.93
C VAL A 44 -2.66 -14.39 -4.61
N TYR A 45 -2.58 -13.15 -4.14
CA TYR A 45 -1.94 -12.76 -2.88
C TYR A 45 -2.92 -12.57 -1.73
N GLY A 46 -4.15 -12.20 -2.02
CA GLY A 46 -5.22 -12.04 -1.07
C GLY A 46 -6.58 -11.98 -1.75
N ASN A 47 -7.64 -12.12 -0.95
CA ASN A 47 -9.03 -12.02 -1.40
C ASN A 47 -9.73 -10.87 -0.70
N VAL A 48 -10.85 -10.42 -1.25
CA VAL A 48 -11.78 -9.52 -0.56
C VAL A 48 -12.80 -10.35 0.24
N ASP A 49 -13.14 -9.89 1.43
CA ASP A 49 -14.07 -10.64 2.30
C ASP A 49 -15.49 -10.71 1.74
N LYS A 50 -15.92 -9.69 0.98
CA LYS A 50 -17.25 -9.57 0.39
C LYS A 50 -17.14 -9.10 -1.05
N ALA A 51 -16.90 -10.03 -1.96
CA ALA A 51 -16.92 -9.76 -3.40
C ALA A 51 -18.34 -9.99 -3.98
N PRO A 52 -18.77 -9.23 -5.01
CA PRO A 52 -20.06 -9.45 -5.70
C PRO A 52 -20.02 -10.68 -6.65
N TYR A 53 -19.02 -11.53 -6.53
CA TYR A 53 -18.81 -12.76 -7.30
C TYR A 53 -18.20 -13.83 -6.39
N ASP A 54 -18.20 -15.08 -6.87
CA ASP A 54 -17.54 -16.19 -6.14
C ASP A 54 -16.01 -16.01 -6.19
N HIS A 55 -15.50 -15.33 -5.16
CA HIS A 55 -14.08 -15.00 -5.06
C HIS A 55 -13.19 -16.23 -4.76
N ILE A 56 -13.75 -17.31 -4.22
CA ILE A 56 -13.00 -18.55 -3.93
C ILE A 56 -12.69 -19.25 -5.24
N ASN A 57 -13.71 -19.56 -6.04
CA ASN A 57 -13.52 -20.18 -7.35
C ASN A 57 -12.72 -19.28 -8.30
N ALA A 58 -12.94 -17.96 -8.27
CA ALA A 58 -12.16 -17.01 -9.06
C ALA A 58 -10.66 -17.03 -8.67
N ALA A 59 -10.34 -17.11 -7.38
CA ALA A 59 -8.96 -17.19 -6.91
C ALA A 59 -8.28 -18.50 -7.33
N GLU A 60 -8.98 -19.63 -7.28
CA GLU A 60 -8.47 -20.92 -7.76
C GLU A 60 -8.24 -20.91 -9.27
N ALA A 61 -9.22 -20.40 -10.03
CA ALA A 61 -9.11 -20.32 -11.49
C ALA A 61 -7.95 -19.41 -11.94
N ILE A 62 -7.78 -18.23 -11.32
CA ILE A 62 -6.69 -17.33 -11.69
C ILE A 62 -5.31 -17.93 -11.31
N LYS A 63 -5.20 -18.63 -10.17
CA LYS A 63 -3.96 -19.31 -9.81
C LYS A 63 -3.60 -20.40 -10.81
N ALA A 64 -4.57 -21.24 -11.18
CA ALA A 64 -4.36 -22.28 -12.20
C ALA A 64 -3.94 -21.67 -13.55
N PHE A 65 -4.62 -20.61 -14.00
CA PHE A 65 -4.22 -19.90 -15.21
C PHE A 65 -2.81 -19.32 -15.16
N ILE A 66 -2.40 -18.75 -14.03
CA ILE A 66 -1.06 -18.20 -13.82
C ILE A 66 0.00 -19.32 -13.83
N ASP A 67 -0.32 -20.49 -13.27
CA ASP A 67 0.60 -21.63 -13.27
C ASP A 67 0.88 -22.18 -14.66
N ASP A 68 0.00 -21.93 -15.63
CA ASP A 68 0.15 -22.30 -17.03
C ASP A 68 0.88 -21.22 -17.87
N LEU A 69 1.13 -20.02 -17.31
CA LEU A 69 1.91 -18.99 -18.00
C LEU A 69 3.40 -19.40 -18.15
N PRO A 70 4.11 -18.94 -19.17
CA PRO A 70 5.52 -19.29 -19.41
C PRO A 70 6.42 -19.01 -18.21
N ASN A 71 6.30 -17.85 -17.56
CA ASN A 71 7.05 -17.47 -16.36
C ASN A 71 6.16 -17.41 -15.11
N LYS A 72 4.99 -18.05 -15.15
CA LYS A 72 4.08 -18.21 -14.01
C LYS A 72 3.82 -16.88 -13.28
N GLN A 73 4.09 -16.88 -12.00
CA GLN A 73 3.85 -15.74 -11.11
C GLN A 73 4.62 -14.47 -11.52
N GLN A 74 5.75 -14.62 -12.24
CA GLN A 74 6.49 -13.47 -12.73
C GLN A 74 5.71 -12.72 -13.82
N ASP A 75 5.12 -13.43 -14.79
CA ASP A 75 4.29 -12.82 -15.83
C ASP A 75 3.09 -12.06 -15.23
N TYR A 76 2.50 -12.62 -14.17
CA TYR A 76 1.41 -11.96 -13.45
C TYR A 76 1.88 -10.66 -12.76
N LEU A 77 3.03 -10.71 -12.06
CA LEU A 77 3.60 -9.52 -11.41
C LEU A 77 3.96 -8.44 -12.45
N ASP A 78 4.51 -8.85 -13.60
CA ASP A 78 4.88 -7.92 -14.66
C ASP A 78 3.64 -7.25 -15.28
N ALA A 79 2.53 -7.98 -15.45
CA ALA A 79 1.26 -7.41 -15.90
C ALA A 79 0.69 -6.40 -14.89
N LEU A 80 0.72 -6.72 -13.59
CA LEU A 80 0.27 -5.80 -12.54
C LEU A 80 1.17 -4.57 -12.44
N ARG A 81 2.49 -4.76 -12.60
CA ARG A 81 3.45 -3.65 -12.64
C ARG A 81 3.19 -2.76 -13.84
N ALA A 82 2.97 -3.32 -15.03
CA ALA A 82 2.65 -2.56 -16.23
C ALA A 82 1.39 -1.70 -16.04
N TYR A 83 0.35 -2.24 -15.38
CA TYR A 83 -0.85 -1.48 -15.03
C TYR A 83 -0.52 -0.29 -14.12
N THR A 84 0.14 -0.55 -12.99
CA THR A 84 0.44 0.50 -12.00
C THR A 84 1.45 1.51 -12.52
N ASP A 85 2.49 1.08 -13.26
CA ASP A 85 3.47 1.96 -13.89
C ASP A 85 2.84 2.88 -14.93
N THR A 86 1.87 2.37 -15.69
CA THR A 86 1.11 3.20 -16.64
C THR A 86 0.36 4.30 -15.91
N MET A 87 -0.33 3.98 -14.82
CA MET A 87 -1.10 4.96 -14.04
C MET A 87 -0.19 6.00 -13.38
N TYR A 88 0.87 5.55 -12.68
CA TYR A 88 1.83 6.46 -12.06
C TYR A 88 2.58 7.31 -13.10
N GLY A 89 2.99 6.70 -14.22
CA GLY A 89 3.70 7.41 -15.29
C GLY A 89 2.83 8.47 -15.96
N ARG A 90 1.56 8.19 -16.21
CA ARG A 90 0.61 9.18 -16.75
C ARG A 90 0.41 10.34 -15.79
N MET A 91 0.28 10.07 -14.50
CA MET A 91 0.13 11.12 -13.50
C MET A 91 1.44 11.92 -13.35
N LEU A 92 2.59 11.26 -13.31
CA LEU A 92 3.90 11.93 -13.22
C LEU A 92 4.15 12.83 -14.43
N SER A 93 3.71 12.42 -15.63
CA SER A 93 3.88 13.21 -16.87
C SER A 93 3.13 14.55 -16.88
N THR A 94 2.26 14.80 -15.91
CA THR A 94 1.61 16.11 -15.72
C THR A 94 2.51 17.11 -15.00
N SER A 95 3.70 16.70 -14.56
CA SER A 95 4.68 17.53 -13.87
C SER A 95 6.05 17.41 -14.52
N SER A 96 6.99 18.25 -14.11
CA SER A 96 8.40 18.17 -14.49
C SER A 96 9.24 17.28 -13.55
N SER A 97 8.62 16.66 -12.56
CA SER A 97 9.29 15.84 -11.56
C SER A 97 9.73 14.50 -12.13
N SER A 98 10.78 13.91 -11.57
CA SER A 98 11.36 12.62 -12.00
C SER A 98 10.93 11.45 -11.12
N LEU A 99 10.36 11.71 -9.95
CA LEU A 99 10.02 10.75 -8.92
C LEU A 99 8.55 10.85 -8.51
N PHE A 100 7.84 9.71 -8.51
CA PHE A 100 6.49 9.62 -7.97
C PHE A 100 6.51 9.08 -6.54
N LEU A 101 5.86 9.81 -5.62
CA LEU A 101 5.70 9.42 -4.22
C LEU A 101 4.26 8.98 -3.96
N ASP A 102 4.07 7.70 -3.65
CA ASP A 102 2.79 7.15 -3.18
C ASP A 102 2.77 7.09 -1.64
N LYS A 103 1.86 7.81 -1.04
CA LYS A 103 1.54 7.74 0.38
C LYS A 103 0.09 7.28 0.56
N THR A 104 -0.11 5.96 0.55
CA THR A 104 -1.38 5.30 0.82
C THR A 104 -1.22 4.42 2.06
N PRO A 105 -1.85 4.76 3.20
CA PRO A 105 -1.68 3.98 4.44
C PRO A 105 -2.00 2.49 4.26
N ALA A 106 -3.00 2.14 3.45
CA ALA A 106 -3.37 0.75 3.19
C ALA A 106 -2.24 -0.09 2.58
N ASN A 107 -1.24 0.52 1.93
CA ASN A 107 -0.07 -0.19 1.41
C ASN A 107 0.72 -0.90 2.52
N ALA A 108 0.66 -0.42 3.76
CA ALA A 108 1.28 -1.08 4.90
C ALA A 108 0.69 -2.46 5.23
N LEU A 109 -0.53 -2.75 4.79
CA LEU A 109 -1.21 -4.02 5.01
C LEU A 109 -0.88 -5.08 3.94
N VAL A 110 -0.30 -4.66 2.83
CA VAL A 110 0.03 -5.53 1.68
C VAL A 110 1.52 -5.51 1.33
N LEU A 111 2.36 -5.23 2.32
CA LEU A 111 3.81 -5.09 2.15
C LEU A 111 4.49 -6.29 1.47
N PRO A 112 4.18 -7.56 1.78
CA PRO A 112 4.80 -8.69 1.08
C PRO A 112 4.49 -8.71 -0.43
N PHE A 113 3.31 -8.28 -0.82
CA PHE A 113 2.95 -8.14 -2.23
C PHE A 113 3.66 -6.93 -2.85
N LEU A 114 3.62 -5.77 -2.16
CA LEU A 114 4.24 -4.53 -2.65
C LEU A 114 5.73 -4.70 -2.91
N GLN A 115 6.45 -5.42 -2.04
CA GLN A 115 7.87 -5.73 -2.22
C GLN A 115 8.16 -6.59 -3.45
N ARG A 116 7.29 -7.55 -3.75
CA ARG A 116 7.41 -8.37 -4.95
C ARG A 116 7.08 -7.58 -6.20
N LEU A 117 6.10 -6.68 -6.11
CA LEU A 117 5.71 -5.83 -7.22
C LEU A 117 6.79 -4.78 -7.52
N TYR A 118 7.40 -4.18 -6.48
CA TYR A 118 8.39 -3.11 -6.60
C TYR A 118 9.61 -3.34 -5.70
N PRO A 119 10.45 -4.33 -6.01
CA PRO A 119 11.61 -4.67 -5.18
C PRO A 119 12.67 -3.54 -5.15
N ASP A 120 12.76 -2.75 -6.23
CA ASP A 120 13.76 -1.68 -6.38
C ASP A 120 13.23 -0.29 -5.99
N ALA A 121 11.98 -0.19 -5.56
CA ALA A 121 11.43 1.08 -5.09
C ALA A 121 12.04 1.49 -3.73
N LYS A 122 12.02 2.77 -3.46
CA LYS A 122 12.44 3.29 -2.14
C LYS A 122 11.26 3.28 -1.18
N TYR A 123 11.52 2.90 0.05
CA TYR A 123 10.52 2.82 1.11
C TYR A 123 10.89 3.75 2.25
N VAL A 124 10.02 4.69 2.57
CA VAL A 124 10.14 5.57 3.72
C VAL A 124 9.14 5.12 4.77
N VAL A 125 9.62 4.60 5.89
CA VAL A 125 8.77 4.07 6.96
C VAL A 125 8.60 5.11 8.04
N LEU A 126 7.37 5.57 8.24
CA LEU A 126 7.01 6.52 9.28
C LEU A 126 6.31 5.80 10.43
N THR A 127 6.88 5.88 11.61
CA THR A 127 6.32 5.33 12.85
C THR A 127 5.86 6.44 13.80
N ARG A 128 4.88 6.12 14.62
CA ARG A 128 4.39 6.96 15.71
C ARG A 128 3.95 6.05 16.85
N HIS A 129 3.95 6.55 18.08
CA HIS A 129 3.45 5.77 19.23
C HIS A 129 2.04 5.23 18.96
N PRO A 130 1.81 3.91 19.07
CA PRO A 130 0.54 3.28 18.65
C PRO A 130 -0.70 3.90 19.30
N LEU A 131 -0.66 4.16 20.61
CA LEU A 131 -1.80 4.80 21.29
C LEU A 131 -2.05 6.23 20.80
N ALA A 132 -1.01 6.98 20.40
CA ALA A 132 -1.19 8.32 19.82
C ALA A 132 -1.79 8.26 18.41
N VAL A 133 -1.51 7.21 17.65
CA VAL A 133 -2.17 6.91 16.37
C VAL A 133 -3.65 6.62 16.61
N PHE A 134 -3.95 5.72 17.53
CA PHE A 134 -5.33 5.28 17.80
C PHE A 134 -6.18 6.39 18.42
N SER A 135 -5.64 7.14 19.39
CA SER A 135 -6.31 8.32 19.94
C SER A 135 -6.66 9.34 18.87
N SER A 136 -5.71 9.65 17.96
CA SER A 136 -5.98 10.55 16.84
C SER A 136 -7.04 10.01 15.89
N TYR A 137 -7.09 8.69 15.67
CA TYR A 137 -8.10 8.04 14.85
C TYR A 137 -9.48 8.12 15.47
N ALA A 138 -9.62 7.71 16.73
CA ALA A 138 -10.88 7.76 17.47
C ALA A 138 -11.44 9.19 17.55
N ASN A 139 -10.59 10.17 17.90
CA ASN A 139 -11.01 11.56 17.97
C ASN A 139 -11.43 12.15 16.62
N SER A 140 -10.77 11.76 15.53
CA SER A 140 -11.07 12.35 14.20
C SER A 140 -12.33 11.80 13.54
N PHE A 141 -12.69 10.55 13.80
CA PHE A 141 -13.74 9.85 13.06
C PHE A 141 -14.87 9.31 13.95
N PHE A 142 -14.65 9.19 15.25
CA PHE A 142 -15.58 8.56 16.20
C PHE A 142 -15.85 9.42 17.43
N ASN A 143 -15.57 10.73 17.38
CA ASN A 143 -15.78 11.67 18.50
C ASN A 143 -15.16 11.21 19.83
N GLY A 144 -14.02 10.50 19.77
CA GLY A 144 -13.34 9.97 20.94
C GLY A 144 -13.85 8.61 21.43
N ASP A 145 -14.79 7.99 20.75
CA ASP A 145 -15.26 6.63 21.08
C ASP A 145 -14.23 5.60 20.56
N TRP A 146 -13.44 5.08 21.48
CA TRP A 146 -12.38 4.12 21.21
C TRP A 146 -12.94 2.74 20.87
N GLN A 147 -14.06 2.35 21.46
CA GLN A 147 -14.69 1.07 21.18
C GLN A 147 -15.23 1.05 19.76
N ALA A 148 -16.03 2.03 19.38
CA ALA A 148 -16.56 2.13 18.01
C ALA A 148 -15.41 2.23 16.96
N ALA A 149 -14.34 2.97 17.27
CA ALA A 149 -13.17 3.07 16.42
C ALA A 149 -12.47 1.71 16.21
N HIS A 150 -12.34 0.92 17.27
CA HIS A 150 -11.74 -0.41 17.23
C HIS A 150 -12.61 -1.41 16.45
N GLU A 151 -13.89 -1.43 16.74
CA GLU A 151 -14.87 -2.32 16.06
C GLU A 151 -14.93 -2.04 14.55
N PHE A 152 -14.87 -0.77 14.16
CA PHE A 152 -14.88 -0.38 12.75
C PHE A 152 -13.58 -0.79 12.02
N ASN A 153 -12.42 -0.53 12.62
CA ASN A 153 -11.12 -0.90 12.06
C ASN A 153 -10.06 -1.02 13.18
N PRO A 154 -9.66 -2.23 13.55
CA PRO A 154 -8.66 -2.47 14.58
C PRO A 154 -7.24 -2.10 14.06
N ILE A 155 -6.98 -0.82 13.83
CA ILE A 155 -5.77 -0.33 13.17
C ILE A 155 -4.48 -0.73 13.89
N LEU A 156 -4.50 -0.82 15.22
CA LEU A 156 -3.30 -1.23 15.96
C LEU A 156 -2.96 -2.70 15.70
N GLU A 157 -3.94 -3.58 15.69
CA GLU A 157 -3.77 -5.02 15.47
C GLU A 157 -3.37 -5.34 14.03
N ARG A 158 -3.77 -4.50 13.07
CA ARG A 158 -3.46 -4.68 11.66
C ARG A 158 -2.12 -4.05 11.27
N TYR A 159 -1.92 -2.78 11.58
CA TYR A 159 -0.77 -2.02 11.10
C TYR A 159 0.50 -2.26 11.91
N VAL A 160 0.39 -2.38 13.25
CA VAL A 160 1.59 -2.52 14.10
C VAL A 160 2.36 -3.81 13.79
N PRO A 161 1.73 -5.00 13.74
CA PRO A 161 2.45 -6.22 13.40
C PRO A 161 3.02 -6.22 11.99
N ALA A 162 2.26 -5.71 11.00
CA ALA A 162 2.71 -5.64 9.60
C ALA A 162 3.96 -4.77 9.46
N MET A 163 3.94 -3.58 10.02
CA MET A 163 5.08 -2.66 9.98
C MET A 163 6.27 -3.16 10.80
N ALA A 164 6.02 -3.72 12.00
CA ALA A 164 7.08 -4.27 12.84
C ALA A 164 7.82 -5.41 12.16
N ARG A 165 7.10 -6.28 11.44
CA ARG A 165 7.70 -7.34 10.62
C ARG A 165 8.56 -6.75 9.52
N PHE A 166 8.01 -5.83 8.73
CA PHE A 166 8.72 -5.20 7.63
C PHE A 166 10.02 -4.51 8.08
N ILE A 167 9.97 -3.73 9.17
CA ILE A 167 11.15 -3.06 9.71
C ILE A 167 12.21 -4.06 10.19
N ARG A 168 11.80 -5.15 10.80
CA ARG A 168 12.68 -6.19 11.33
C ARG A 168 13.38 -6.98 10.24
N GLU A 169 12.63 -7.39 9.23
CA GLU A 169 13.12 -8.22 8.13
C GLU A 169 13.95 -7.43 7.12
N ARG A 170 13.74 -6.12 7.02
CA ARG A 170 14.42 -5.20 6.07
C ARG A 170 14.55 -5.81 4.67
N PRO A 171 13.47 -6.28 4.07
CA PRO A 171 13.52 -7.05 2.81
C PRO A 171 13.83 -6.17 1.60
N VAL A 172 13.83 -4.85 1.77
CA VAL A 172 14.15 -3.83 0.77
C VAL A 172 14.96 -2.71 1.42
N PRO A 173 15.70 -1.90 0.66
CA PRO A 173 16.35 -0.69 1.17
C PRO A 173 15.31 0.27 1.76
N LEU A 174 15.51 0.69 3.00
CA LEU A 174 14.69 1.67 3.71
C LEU A 174 15.32 3.06 3.62
#